data_8cafafc25275cff7af8a4931430a2f51
#
_entry.id   8cafafc25275cff7af8a4931430a2f51
#
_cell.length_a   1.000
_cell.length_b   1.000
_cell.length_c   1.000
_cell.angle_alpha   90.00
_cell.angle_beta   90.00
_cell.angle_gamma   90.00
#
_symmetry.space_group_name_H-M   'P 1'
#
loop_
_entity.id
_entity.type
_entity.pdbx_description
1 polymer ?
#
loop_
_entity_poly.entity_id
_entity_poly.type
_entity_poly.pdbx_seq_one_letter_code
_entity_poly.pdbx_strand_id
1 'polypeptide(L)' 'MSSNAVKQIREQRLMSKAELARKARLSALTVDRIEKGQSCRLETKRKIILALGYSLSEKHEVFPED' A
#
# COMPACT_ATOMS: atom_id res chain seq x y z
N MET A 1 -12.92 5.55 7.75
CA MET A 1 -11.51 5.71 8.13
C MET A 1 -10.67 4.64 7.46
N SER A 2 -9.46 5.02 7.06
CA SER A 2 -8.54 4.03 6.52
C SER A 2 -8.09 3.09 7.63
N SER A 3 -8.08 1.79 7.34
CA SER A 3 -7.61 0.77 8.27
C SER A 3 -6.15 0.39 8.02
N ASN A 4 -5.46 1.09 7.13
CA ASN A 4 -4.08 0.75 6.77
C ASN A 4 -3.17 1.97 6.83
N ALA A 5 -1.86 1.72 6.77
CA ALA A 5 -0.84 2.75 6.88
C ALA A 5 -0.19 3.08 5.53
N VAL A 6 -0.80 2.67 4.43
CA VAL A 6 -0.19 2.83 3.10
C VAL A 6 0.14 4.28 2.79
N LYS A 7 -0.83 5.18 2.97
CA LYS A 7 -0.61 6.60 2.69
C LYS A 7 0.49 7.18 3.56
N GLN A 8 0.45 6.87 4.85
CA GLN A 8 1.42 7.39 5.81
C GLN A 8 2.84 6.96 5.46
N ILE A 9 3.02 5.66 5.17
CA ILE A 9 4.34 5.12 4.83
C ILE A 9 4.81 5.70 3.51
N ARG A 10 3.91 5.80 2.52
CA ARG A 10 4.24 6.36 1.22
C ARG A 10 4.75 7.79 1.36
N GLU A 11 4.04 8.59 2.16
CA GLU A 11 4.43 9.99 2.36
C GLU A 11 5.74 10.12 3.13
N GLN A 12 5.98 9.24 4.10
CA GLN A 12 7.24 9.22 4.81
C GLN A 12 8.42 8.91 3.89
N ARG A 13 8.17 8.16 2.82
CA ARG A 13 9.20 7.82 1.84
C ARG A 13 9.22 8.78 0.66
N LEU A 14 8.47 9.88 0.74
CA LEU A 14 8.41 10.92 -0.29
C LEU A 14 8.04 10.36 -1.67
N MET A 15 7.12 9.40 -1.68
CA MET A 15 6.61 8.82 -2.92
C MET A 15 5.25 9.39 -3.28
N SER A 16 5.04 9.66 -4.57
CA SER A 16 3.71 9.98 -5.07
C SER A 16 2.89 8.70 -5.21
N LYS A 17 1.56 8.83 -5.33
CA LYS A 17 0.69 7.68 -5.60
C LYS A 17 1.10 7.00 -6.90
N ALA A 18 1.43 7.79 -7.92
CA ALA A 18 1.84 7.25 -9.21
C ALA A 18 3.14 6.45 -9.09
N GLU A 19 4.07 6.93 -8.27
CA GLU A 19 5.32 6.23 -8.06
C GLU A 19 5.10 4.89 -7.36
N LEU A 20 4.31 4.90 -6.30
CA LEU A 20 3.99 3.66 -5.59
C LEU A 20 3.27 2.68 -6.52
N ALA A 21 2.32 3.17 -7.29
CA ALA A 21 1.58 2.34 -8.24
C ALA A 21 2.52 1.69 -9.24
N ARG A 22 3.47 2.46 -9.77
CA ARG A 22 4.45 1.94 -10.72
C ARG A 22 5.31 0.86 -10.10
N LYS A 23 5.79 1.09 -8.89
CA LYS A 23 6.61 0.09 -8.17
C LYS A 23 5.83 -1.17 -7.85
N ALA A 24 4.56 -1.03 -7.53
CA ALA A 24 3.69 -2.16 -7.20
C ALA A 24 3.03 -2.78 -8.43
N ARG A 25 3.23 -2.20 -9.61
CA ARG A 25 2.60 -2.64 -10.85
C ARG A 25 1.07 -2.58 -10.77
N LEU A 26 0.58 -1.49 -10.20
CA LEU A 26 -0.85 -1.23 -10.04
C LEU A 26 -1.17 0.11 -10.67
N SER A 27 -2.46 0.43 -10.83
CA SER A 27 -2.85 1.77 -11.24
C SER A 27 -2.85 2.72 -10.06
N ALA A 28 -2.65 4.01 -10.32
CA ALA A 28 -2.73 5.03 -9.28
C ALA A 28 -4.11 5.04 -8.62
N LEU A 29 -5.16 4.75 -9.40
CA LEU A 29 -6.53 4.67 -8.88
C LEU A 29 -6.66 3.55 -7.86
N THR A 30 -6.02 2.40 -8.11
CA THR A 30 -6.02 1.29 -7.17
C THR A 30 -5.34 1.70 -5.86
N VAL A 31 -4.19 2.39 -5.95
CA VAL A 31 -3.50 2.89 -4.75
C VAL A 31 -4.40 3.84 -3.98
N ASP A 32 -5.07 4.77 -4.67
CA ASP A 32 -5.98 5.72 -4.04
C ASP A 32 -7.09 5.02 -3.28
N ARG A 33 -7.70 4.01 -3.89
CA ARG A 33 -8.77 3.25 -3.25
C ARG A 33 -8.29 2.52 -2.01
N ILE A 34 -7.10 1.93 -2.08
CA ILE A 34 -6.51 1.23 -0.94
C ILE A 34 -6.26 2.21 0.20
N GLU A 35 -5.72 3.38 -0.10
CA GLU A 35 -5.46 4.39 0.93
C GLU A 35 -6.73 4.90 1.59
N LYS A 36 -7.85 4.82 0.89
CA LYS A 36 -9.16 5.19 1.45
C LYS A 36 -9.80 4.06 2.26
N GLY A 37 -9.11 2.95 2.42
CA GLY A 37 -9.58 1.85 3.24
C GLY A 37 -10.41 0.80 2.51
N GLN A 38 -10.50 0.88 1.19
CA GLN A 38 -11.22 -0.14 0.44
C GLN A 38 -10.44 -1.45 0.46
N SER A 39 -11.17 -2.56 0.51
CA SER A 39 -10.54 -3.87 0.53
C SER A 39 -9.88 -4.17 -0.81
N CYS A 40 -8.86 -4.99 -0.79
CA CYS A 40 -8.16 -5.42 -1.99
C CYS A 40 -7.77 -6.89 -1.85
N ARG A 41 -7.38 -7.47 -2.97
CA ARG A 41 -6.99 -8.87 -3.01
C ARG A 41 -5.67 -9.07 -2.27
N LEU A 42 -5.46 -10.28 -1.80
CA LEU A 42 -4.23 -10.65 -1.11
C LEU A 42 -2.99 -10.36 -1.97
N GLU A 43 -3.07 -10.67 -3.25
CA GLU A 43 -1.98 -10.40 -4.18
C GLU A 43 -1.66 -8.91 -4.27
N THR A 44 -2.69 -8.07 -4.27
CA THR A 44 -2.52 -6.62 -4.31
C THR A 44 -1.83 -6.12 -3.05
N LYS A 45 -2.23 -6.65 -1.88
CA LYS A 45 -1.59 -6.31 -0.61
C LYS A 45 -0.10 -6.65 -0.64
N ARG A 46 0.22 -7.84 -1.16
CA ARG A 46 1.63 -8.28 -1.28
C ARG A 46 2.43 -7.29 -2.12
N LYS A 47 1.87 -6.88 -3.26
CA LYS A 47 2.55 -5.93 -4.14
C LYS A 47 2.82 -4.60 -3.45
N ILE A 48 1.84 -4.09 -2.71
CA ILE A 48 1.97 -2.84 -1.97
C ILE A 48 3.04 -2.96 -0.89
N ILE A 49 3.01 -4.02 -0.10
CA ILE A 49 3.96 -4.24 0.98
C ILE A 49 5.38 -4.21 0.44
N LEU A 50 5.64 -4.98 -0.61
CA LEU A 50 6.97 -5.06 -1.20
C LEU A 50 7.39 -3.74 -1.83
N ALA A 51 6.47 -3.05 -2.49
CA ALA A 51 6.76 -1.77 -3.14
C ALA A 51 7.13 -0.69 -2.12
N LEU A 52 6.59 -0.79 -0.90
CA LEU A 52 6.93 0.15 0.18
C LEU A 52 8.24 -0.22 0.87
N GLY A 53 8.88 -1.31 0.46
CA GLY A 53 10.17 -1.70 1.02
C GLY A 53 10.08 -2.57 2.26
N TYR A 54 8.91 -3.12 2.54
CA TYR A 54 8.71 -4.02 3.68
C TYR A 54 8.79 -5.48 3.23
N SER A 55 9.12 -6.37 4.16
CA SER A 55 9.02 -7.81 3.90
C SER A 55 7.58 -8.25 4.17
N LEU A 56 7.22 -9.43 3.65
CA LEU A 56 5.87 -9.95 3.86
C LEU A 56 5.60 -10.29 5.32
N SER A 57 6.64 -10.61 6.10
CA SER A 57 6.48 -10.85 7.53
C SER A 57 6.10 -9.57 8.28
N GLU A 58 6.31 -8.40 7.66
CA GLU A 58 5.98 -7.11 8.24
C GLU A 58 4.62 -6.58 7.78
N LYS A 59 3.77 -7.44 7.22
CA LYS A 59 2.50 -7.03 6.63
C LYS A 59 1.63 -6.22 7.61
N HIS A 60 1.71 -6.49 8.90
CA HIS A 60 0.90 -5.78 9.89
C HIS A 60 1.34 -4.33 10.10
N GLU A 61 2.56 -3.99 9.68
CA GLU A 61 3.00 -2.59 9.69
C GLU A 61 2.25 -1.78 8.63
N VAL A 62 1.84 -2.42 7.54
CA VAL A 62 1.17 -1.77 6.42
C VAL A 62 -0.35 -1.96 6.51
N PHE A 63 -0.78 -3.17 6.83
CA PHE A 63 -2.20 -3.53 6.95
C PHE A 63 -2.46 -4.13 8.35
N PRO A 64 -2.59 -3.26 9.38
CA PRO A 64 -2.68 -3.75 10.76
C PRO A 64 -3.88 -4.63 11.06
N GLU A 65 -4.95 -4.50 10.30
CA GLU A 65 -6.19 -5.21 10.57
C GLU A 65 -6.33 -6.52 9.79
N ASP A 66 -5.30 -6.92 9.10
CA ASP A 66 -5.33 -8.18 8.34
C ASP A 66 -4.77 -9.34 9.13
#